data_d79d768f9a57093e8cd7c71c01f8d28e
#
_entry.id   d79d768f9a57093e8cd7c71c01f8d28e
#
_cell.length_a   1.000
_cell.length_b   1.000
_cell.length_c   1.000
_cell.angle_alpha   90.00
_cell.angle_beta   90.00
_cell.angle_gamma   90.00
#
_symmetry.space_group_name_H-M   'P 1'
#
loop_
_entity.id
_entity.type
_entity.pdbx_description
1 polymer ?
#
loop_
_entity_poly.entity_id
_entity_poly.type
_entity_poly.pdbx_seq_one_letter_code
_entity_poly.pdbx_strand_id
1 'polypeptide(L)'
;MKACTQVISISSQGKAEFIDITDKVKDIVAKSGVRTGTAVVYLGHSSCGIVVQEKDPALQRDFWDLYDKLFPKEEGDLHTSDVKRLYHHPDQDSPLRQSNPDYMYLNAHSHLRAYFLPPSLTFPVIDGKMLIGDFQTLFFVELDETRTRTRRITVHVVGE
;
A
#
# COMPACT_ATOMS: atom_id res chain seq x y z
N MET A 1 24.23 10.96 -15.59
CA MET A 1 23.23 10.22 -14.77
C MET A 1 22.56 11.20 -13.84
N LYS A 2 21.21 11.20 -13.79
CA LYS A 2 20.38 12.03 -12.92
C LYS A 2 19.65 11.13 -11.93
N ALA A 3 19.34 11.65 -10.73
CA ALA A 3 18.50 10.97 -9.77
C ALA A 3 17.60 12.00 -9.06
N CYS A 4 16.34 11.61 -8.85
CA CYS A 4 15.34 12.43 -8.16
C CYS A 4 14.56 11.51 -7.22
N THR A 5 14.37 11.95 -5.98
CA THR A 5 13.54 11.23 -5.01
C THR A 5 12.50 12.17 -4.45
N GLN A 6 11.24 11.76 -4.51
CA GLN A 6 10.13 12.49 -3.90
C GLN A 6 9.23 11.55 -3.10
N VAL A 7 8.49 12.10 -2.15
CA VAL A 7 7.55 11.37 -1.30
C VAL A 7 6.14 11.89 -1.53
N ILE A 8 5.24 10.98 -1.88
CA ILE A 8 3.80 11.23 -1.90
C ILE A 8 3.25 10.87 -0.52
N SER A 9 2.56 11.80 0.13
CA SER A 9 1.84 11.52 1.39
C SER A 9 0.36 11.33 1.09
N ILE A 10 -0.22 10.28 1.65
CA ILE A 10 -1.64 9.94 1.55
C ILE A 10 -2.19 9.78 2.96
N SER A 11 -3.28 10.48 3.26
CA SER A 11 -4.04 10.27 4.50
C SER A 11 -5.14 9.25 4.25
N SER A 12 -5.01 8.06 4.84
CA SER A 12 -6.05 7.03 4.76
C SER A 12 -7.26 7.45 5.59
N GLN A 13 -8.43 6.98 5.18
CA GLN A 13 -9.70 7.32 5.84
C GLN A 13 -10.12 6.29 6.91
N GLY A 14 -9.23 5.36 7.29
CA GLY A 14 -9.55 4.25 8.19
C GLY A 14 -10.49 3.23 7.52
N LYS A 15 -10.33 3.03 6.23
CA LYS A 15 -11.03 2.02 5.42
C LYS A 15 -10.09 1.38 4.42
N ALA A 16 -10.39 0.16 4.01
CA ALA A 16 -9.70 -0.48 2.91
C ALA A 16 -10.12 0.18 1.58
N GLU A 17 -9.13 0.61 0.78
CA GLU A 17 -9.42 1.33 -0.46
C GLU A 17 -8.28 1.29 -1.47
N PHE A 18 -8.65 1.43 -2.75
CA PHE A 18 -7.73 1.66 -3.85
C PHE A 18 -7.63 3.17 -4.09
N ILE A 19 -6.44 3.73 -4.03
CA ILE A 19 -6.18 5.14 -4.29
C ILE A 19 -5.30 5.25 -5.52
N ASP A 20 -5.84 5.86 -6.58
CA ASP A 20 -5.11 6.11 -7.83
C ASP A 20 -4.00 7.14 -7.59
N ILE A 21 -2.77 6.72 -7.81
CA ILE A 21 -1.57 7.56 -7.67
C ILE A 21 -0.85 7.78 -9.01
N THR A 22 -1.45 7.33 -10.11
CA THR A 22 -0.83 7.32 -11.45
C THR A 22 -0.31 8.69 -11.84
N ASP A 23 -1.16 9.70 -11.80
CA ASP A 23 -0.79 11.05 -12.25
C ASP A 23 0.24 11.69 -11.33
N LYS A 24 0.17 11.44 -10.02
CA LYS A 24 1.18 11.93 -9.07
C LYS A 24 2.57 11.36 -9.38
N VAL A 25 2.64 10.09 -9.74
CA VAL A 25 3.93 9.45 -10.11
C VAL A 25 4.40 9.92 -11.47
N LYS A 26 3.50 10.03 -12.47
CA LYS A 26 3.82 10.59 -13.80
C LYS A 26 4.39 12.02 -13.69
N ASP A 27 3.80 12.86 -12.86
CA ASP A 27 4.27 14.22 -12.61
C ASP A 27 5.68 14.27 -12.01
N ILE A 28 5.97 13.39 -11.05
CA ILE A 28 7.30 13.27 -10.46
C ILE A 28 8.31 12.84 -11.51
N VAL A 29 7.98 11.83 -12.33
CA VAL A 29 8.84 11.39 -13.44
C VAL A 29 9.11 12.53 -14.41
N ALA A 30 8.07 13.22 -14.86
CA ALA A 30 8.23 14.33 -15.81
C ALA A 30 9.11 15.47 -15.26
N LYS A 31 8.98 15.78 -13.97
CA LYS A 31 9.77 16.83 -13.29
C LYS A 31 11.19 16.38 -12.92
N SER A 32 11.50 15.09 -12.95
CA SER A 32 12.83 14.56 -12.59
C SER A 32 13.93 14.98 -13.57
N GLY A 33 13.58 15.33 -14.80
CA GLY A 33 14.50 15.62 -15.89
C GLY A 33 15.23 14.38 -16.44
N VAL A 34 14.85 13.17 -16.01
CA VAL A 34 15.34 11.90 -16.57
C VAL A 34 14.59 11.61 -17.86
N ARG A 35 15.30 11.42 -18.96
CA ARG A 35 14.71 11.08 -20.26
C ARG A 35 14.62 9.57 -20.49
N THR A 36 15.66 8.84 -20.11
CA THR A 36 15.73 7.38 -20.25
C THR A 36 16.23 6.79 -18.93
N GLY A 37 15.48 5.88 -18.35
CA GLY A 37 15.84 5.30 -17.05
C GLY A 37 14.72 4.48 -16.43
N THR A 38 14.65 4.52 -15.11
CA THR A 38 13.64 3.82 -14.32
C THR A 38 13.05 4.70 -13.22
N ALA A 39 11.78 4.46 -12.91
CA ALA A 39 11.10 5.00 -11.75
C ALA A 39 10.71 3.85 -10.82
N VAL A 40 11.19 3.88 -9.59
CA VAL A 40 10.82 2.94 -8.52
C VAL A 40 9.82 3.62 -7.62
N VAL A 41 8.67 2.97 -7.42
CA VAL A 41 7.65 3.38 -6.46
C VAL A 41 7.68 2.41 -5.31
N TYR A 42 7.96 2.88 -4.08
CA TYR A 42 8.22 2.05 -2.91
C TYR A 42 7.37 2.44 -1.71
N LEU A 43 6.86 1.42 -1.01
CA LEU A 43 6.13 1.55 0.26
C LEU A 43 6.97 0.99 1.43
N GLY A 44 7.20 1.82 2.43
CA GLY A 44 7.83 1.41 3.68
C GLY A 44 6.82 1.00 4.77
N HIS A 45 5.72 0.35 4.38
CA HIS A 45 4.63 -0.03 5.30
C HIS A 45 4.24 -1.48 5.10
N SER A 46 3.86 -2.17 6.15
CA SER A 46 3.58 -3.62 6.17
C SER A 46 2.10 -3.99 6.12
N SER A 47 1.19 -3.01 6.03
CA SER A 47 -0.27 -3.23 5.98
C SER A 47 -0.94 -2.47 4.81
N CYS A 48 -0.19 -2.30 3.74
CA CYS A 48 -0.67 -1.75 2.46
C CYS A 48 0.19 -2.29 1.32
N GLY A 49 -0.20 -2.03 0.08
CA GLY A 49 0.52 -2.50 -1.11
C GLY A 49 0.42 -1.52 -2.28
N ILE A 50 1.12 -1.85 -3.36
CA ILE A 50 1.03 -1.18 -4.65
C ILE A 50 0.58 -2.20 -5.69
N VAL A 51 -0.29 -1.80 -6.60
CA VAL A 51 -0.72 -2.67 -7.70
C VAL A 51 -0.95 -1.86 -8.97
N VAL A 52 -0.69 -2.49 -10.10
CA VAL A 52 -1.10 -1.98 -11.41
C VAL A 52 -2.23 -2.86 -11.92
N GLN A 53 -3.39 -2.25 -12.15
CA GLN A 53 -4.59 -2.96 -12.59
C GLN A 53 -5.54 -2.01 -13.33
N GLU A 54 -6.57 -2.54 -13.95
CA GLU A 54 -7.66 -1.75 -14.53
C GLU A 54 -8.40 -0.93 -13.45
N LYS A 55 -8.80 0.28 -13.82
CA LYS A 55 -9.63 1.13 -12.95
C LYS A 55 -11.11 0.75 -13.10
N ASP A 56 -11.42 -0.46 -12.65
CA ASP A 56 -12.78 -1.00 -12.67
C ASP A 56 -13.30 -1.22 -11.24
N PRO A 57 -14.38 -0.52 -10.83
CA PRO A 57 -14.99 -0.72 -9.52
C PRO A 57 -15.54 -2.12 -9.27
N ALA A 58 -15.92 -2.86 -10.33
CA ALA A 58 -16.38 -4.25 -10.20
C ALA A 58 -15.20 -5.15 -9.82
N LEU A 59 -14.09 -5.03 -10.56
CA LEU A 59 -12.86 -5.78 -10.27
C LEU A 59 -12.32 -5.46 -8.86
N GLN A 60 -12.42 -4.21 -8.41
CA GLN A 60 -12.04 -3.84 -7.04
C GLN A 60 -12.93 -4.51 -5.99
N ARG A 61 -14.25 -4.66 -6.24
CA ARG A 61 -15.14 -5.42 -5.35
C ARG A 61 -14.77 -6.89 -5.31
N ASP A 62 -14.54 -7.52 -6.48
CA ASP A 62 -14.11 -8.91 -6.56
C ASP A 62 -12.81 -9.16 -5.79
N PHE A 63 -11.87 -8.20 -5.84
CA PHE A 63 -10.65 -8.25 -5.04
C PHE A 63 -10.96 -8.26 -3.53
N TRP A 64 -11.83 -7.36 -3.03
CA TRP A 64 -12.20 -7.34 -1.62
C TRP A 64 -12.94 -8.59 -1.19
N ASP A 65 -13.89 -9.08 -2.02
CA ASP A 65 -14.62 -10.31 -1.75
C ASP A 65 -13.71 -11.53 -1.64
N LEU A 66 -12.66 -11.59 -2.48
CA LEU A 66 -11.66 -12.63 -2.40
C LEU A 66 -10.81 -12.51 -1.12
N TYR A 67 -10.33 -11.29 -0.84
CA TYR A 67 -9.47 -11.05 0.32
C TYR A 67 -10.21 -11.23 1.65
N ASP A 68 -11.49 -10.87 1.73
CA ASP A 68 -12.31 -11.12 2.91
C ASP A 68 -12.55 -12.61 3.16
N LYS A 69 -12.62 -13.42 2.11
CA LYS A 69 -12.71 -14.90 2.24
C LYS A 69 -11.38 -15.53 2.68
N LEU A 70 -10.26 -15.05 2.13
CA LEU A 70 -8.94 -15.62 2.43
C LEU A 70 -8.40 -15.12 3.77
N PHE A 71 -8.64 -13.86 4.11
CA PHE A 71 -8.12 -13.18 5.28
C PHE A 71 -9.24 -12.38 5.96
N PRO A 72 -10.21 -13.09 6.61
CA PRO A 72 -11.32 -12.43 7.27
C PRO A 72 -10.83 -11.51 8.41
N LYS A 73 -11.60 -10.46 8.68
CA LYS A 73 -11.33 -9.56 9.79
C LYS A 73 -11.64 -10.23 11.12
N GLU A 74 -10.86 -9.90 12.13
CA GLU A 74 -11.24 -10.18 13.51
C GLU A 74 -12.18 -9.07 13.99
N GLU A 75 -13.23 -9.46 14.71
CA GLU A 75 -14.17 -8.54 15.33
C GLU A 75 -14.01 -8.60 16.84
N GLY A 76 -14.25 -7.46 17.50
CA GLY A 76 -14.21 -7.35 18.94
C GLY A 76 -13.17 -6.34 19.44
N ASP A 77 -13.00 -6.32 20.75
CA ASP A 77 -12.06 -5.42 21.45
C ASP A 77 -11.03 -6.24 22.21
N LEU A 78 -9.76 -6.01 21.94
CA LEU A 78 -8.63 -6.67 22.62
C LEU A 78 -8.56 -6.34 24.14
N HIS A 79 -9.26 -5.32 24.58
CA HIS A 79 -9.37 -4.98 26.01
C HIS A 79 -10.41 -5.86 26.74
N THR A 80 -11.25 -6.59 26.02
CA THR A 80 -12.27 -7.47 26.57
C THR A 80 -11.92 -8.95 26.29
N SER A 81 -12.48 -9.86 27.07
CA SER A 81 -12.30 -11.31 26.88
C SER A 81 -13.12 -11.88 25.70
N ASP A 82 -13.87 -11.05 25.00
CA ASP A 82 -14.90 -11.49 24.06
C ASP A 82 -14.41 -11.59 22.60
N VAL A 83 -13.11 -11.39 22.37
CA VAL A 83 -12.53 -11.51 21.02
C VAL A 83 -12.28 -12.96 20.67
N LYS A 84 -12.98 -13.45 19.65
CA LYS A 84 -12.63 -14.72 19.00
C LYS A 84 -11.47 -14.49 18.06
N ARG A 85 -10.27 -14.80 18.53
CA ARG A 85 -9.03 -14.65 17.76
C ARG A 85 -8.98 -15.65 16.61
N LEU A 86 -8.74 -15.13 15.41
CA LEU A 86 -8.45 -15.89 14.19
C LEU A 86 -6.93 -15.96 13.92
N TYR A 87 -6.20 -14.95 14.40
CA TYR A 87 -4.78 -14.79 14.16
C TYR A 87 -4.01 -14.58 15.47
N HIS A 88 -2.71 -14.80 15.41
CA HIS A 88 -1.82 -14.58 16.57
C HIS A 88 -1.39 -13.11 16.72
N HIS A 89 -1.40 -12.32 15.64
CA HIS A 89 -1.00 -10.92 15.67
C HIS A 89 -2.15 -9.99 16.12
N PRO A 90 -1.92 -9.00 17.01
CA PRO A 90 -0.71 -8.81 17.79
C PRO A 90 -0.63 -9.79 18.97
N ASP A 91 0.48 -10.49 19.10
CA ASP A 91 0.74 -11.34 20.25
C ASP A 91 1.13 -10.47 21.46
N GLN A 92 0.70 -10.87 22.66
CA GLN A 92 1.01 -10.18 23.91
C GLN A 92 2.52 -10.13 24.18
N ASP A 93 3.22 -11.17 23.81
CA ASP A 93 4.65 -11.33 24.02
C ASP A 93 5.50 -10.77 22.87
N SER A 94 4.86 -10.20 21.84
CA SER A 94 5.60 -9.64 20.70
C SER A 94 6.43 -8.41 21.09
N PRO A 95 7.64 -8.23 20.54
CA PRO A 95 8.47 -7.06 20.79
C PRO A 95 7.75 -5.75 20.46
N LEU A 96 6.88 -5.75 19.45
CA LEU A 96 6.07 -4.61 19.07
C LEU A 96 5.13 -4.18 20.20
N ARG A 97 4.48 -5.14 20.85
CA ARG A 97 3.55 -4.87 21.94
C ARG A 97 4.26 -4.52 23.24
N GLN A 98 5.41 -5.15 23.51
CA GLN A 98 6.26 -4.81 24.63
C GLN A 98 6.79 -3.35 24.55
N SER A 99 7.14 -2.89 23.34
CA SER A 99 7.59 -1.51 23.09
C SER A 99 6.44 -0.49 23.00
N ASN A 100 5.22 -0.96 22.74
CA ASN A 100 4.01 -0.12 22.64
C ASN A 100 2.80 -0.85 23.22
N PRO A 101 2.61 -0.81 24.56
CA PRO A 101 1.50 -1.50 25.23
C PRO A 101 0.11 -1.08 24.75
N ASP A 102 -0.03 0.14 24.21
CA ASP A 102 -1.29 0.67 23.67
C ASP A 102 -1.58 0.19 22.25
N TYR A 103 -0.71 -0.65 21.68
CA TYR A 103 -0.94 -1.24 20.36
C TYR A 103 -1.98 -2.35 20.46
N MET A 104 -3.24 -2.01 20.21
CA MET A 104 -4.42 -2.86 20.42
C MET A 104 -5.27 -2.99 19.14
N TYR A 105 -4.61 -3.05 17.97
CA TYR A 105 -5.34 -3.13 16.69
C TYR A 105 -5.41 -4.56 16.17
N LEU A 106 -6.64 -5.02 15.90
CA LEU A 106 -6.91 -6.30 15.23
C LEU A 106 -6.70 -6.17 13.72
N ASN A 107 -5.45 -6.03 13.31
CA ASN A 107 -5.10 -5.78 11.90
C ASN A 107 -4.22 -6.87 11.27
N ALA A 108 -4.21 -8.08 11.85
CA ALA A 108 -3.49 -9.22 11.28
C ALA A 108 -3.88 -9.52 9.84
N HIS A 109 -5.18 -9.44 9.52
CA HIS A 109 -5.69 -9.60 8.16
C HIS A 109 -5.02 -8.64 7.17
N SER A 110 -4.79 -7.38 7.56
CA SER A 110 -4.15 -6.38 6.71
C SER A 110 -2.70 -6.72 6.40
N HIS A 111 -1.96 -7.21 7.39
CA HIS A 111 -0.59 -7.67 7.22
C HIS A 111 -0.51 -8.92 6.34
N LEU A 112 -1.42 -9.89 6.53
CA LEU A 112 -1.49 -11.10 5.72
C LEU A 112 -1.84 -10.80 4.27
N ARG A 113 -2.79 -9.91 4.03
CA ARG A 113 -3.14 -9.41 2.69
C ARG A 113 -1.95 -8.75 2.00
N ALA A 114 -1.14 -7.99 2.76
CA ALA A 114 0.02 -7.29 2.22
C ALA A 114 1.13 -8.24 1.73
N TYR A 115 1.21 -9.50 2.19
CA TYR A 115 2.15 -10.49 1.65
C TYR A 115 1.92 -10.80 0.17
N PHE A 116 0.72 -10.57 -0.34
CA PHE A 116 0.34 -10.86 -1.73
C PHE A 116 0.39 -9.64 -2.64
N LEU A 117 0.70 -8.47 -2.10
CA LEU A 117 0.92 -7.24 -2.86
C LEU A 117 2.38 -6.81 -2.77
N PRO A 118 3.00 -6.41 -3.89
CA PRO A 118 4.39 -5.97 -3.86
C PRO A 118 4.53 -4.67 -3.04
N PRO A 119 5.61 -4.52 -2.27
CA PRO A 119 5.94 -3.27 -1.60
C PRO A 119 6.54 -2.23 -2.55
N SER A 120 6.93 -2.64 -3.75
CA SER A 120 7.50 -1.75 -4.76
C SER A 120 7.20 -2.23 -6.17
N LEU A 121 7.11 -1.26 -7.09
CA LEU A 121 7.04 -1.50 -8.53
C LEU A 121 8.06 -0.62 -9.25
N THR A 122 8.58 -1.12 -10.37
CA THR A 122 9.53 -0.39 -11.22
C THR A 122 8.91 -0.19 -12.59
N PHE A 123 9.00 1.04 -13.09
CA PHE A 123 8.51 1.44 -14.41
C PHE A 123 9.65 1.93 -15.28
N PRO A 124 9.71 1.56 -16.56
CA PRO A 124 10.60 2.23 -17.51
C PRO A 124 10.25 3.70 -17.66
N VAL A 125 11.27 4.54 -17.81
CA VAL A 125 11.14 5.95 -18.20
C VAL A 125 11.67 6.09 -19.61
N ILE A 126 10.83 6.54 -20.53
CA ILE A 126 11.16 6.68 -21.95
C ILE A 126 10.71 8.09 -22.38
N ASP A 127 11.62 8.85 -22.98
CA ASP A 127 11.39 10.24 -23.39
C ASP A 127 10.81 11.14 -22.29
N GLY A 128 11.24 10.91 -21.03
CA GLY A 128 10.80 11.66 -19.88
C GLY A 128 9.42 11.28 -19.36
N LYS A 129 8.87 10.16 -19.81
CA LYS A 129 7.53 9.67 -19.41
C LYS A 129 7.63 8.29 -18.79
N MET A 130 6.84 8.07 -17.74
CA MET A 130 6.64 6.75 -17.17
C MET A 130 5.86 5.87 -18.15
N LEU A 131 6.44 4.72 -18.52
CA LEU A 131 5.76 3.74 -19.37
C LEU A 131 4.75 2.95 -18.53
N ILE A 132 3.48 3.07 -18.89
CA ILE A 132 2.36 2.33 -18.32
C ILE A 132 1.34 2.08 -19.44
N GLY A 133 0.68 0.92 -19.43
CA GLY A 133 -0.29 0.56 -20.45
C GLY A 133 -1.59 1.38 -20.37
N ASP A 134 -2.32 1.43 -21.50
CA ASP A 134 -3.52 2.29 -21.64
C ASP A 134 -4.65 1.94 -20.66
N PHE A 135 -4.77 0.67 -20.26
CA PHE A 135 -5.75 0.19 -19.29
C PHE A 135 -5.16 0.03 -17.89
N GLN A 136 -3.89 0.34 -17.71
CA GLN A 136 -3.21 0.20 -16.44
C GLN A 136 -3.32 1.48 -15.60
N THR A 137 -3.73 1.34 -14.36
CA THR A 137 -3.73 2.37 -13.32
C THR A 137 -2.85 1.91 -12.18
N LEU A 138 -1.99 2.78 -11.70
CA LEU A 138 -1.15 2.53 -10.54
C LEU A 138 -1.91 2.91 -9.28
N PHE A 139 -2.22 1.92 -8.44
CA PHE A 139 -2.90 2.13 -7.17
C PHE A 139 -1.98 1.94 -5.99
N PHE A 140 -2.10 2.82 -5.03
CA PHE A 140 -1.83 2.50 -3.63
C PHE A 140 -3.06 1.81 -3.05
N VAL A 141 -2.86 0.69 -2.34
CA VAL A 141 -3.94 -0.09 -1.72
C VAL A 141 -3.79 -0.03 -0.21
N GLU A 142 -4.71 0.67 0.47
CA GLU A 142 -4.80 0.62 1.93
C GLU A 142 -5.52 -0.66 2.34
N LEU A 143 -4.90 -1.44 3.21
CA LEU A 143 -5.44 -2.70 3.71
C LEU A 143 -5.83 -2.64 5.19
N ASP A 144 -5.35 -1.62 5.91
CA ASP A 144 -5.60 -1.44 7.33
C ASP A 144 -6.72 -0.42 7.56
N GLU A 145 -7.85 -0.92 7.97
CA GLU A 145 -9.06 -0.16 8.24
C GLU A 145 -9.31 0.10 9.73
N THR A 146 -8.36 -0.26 10.58
CA THR A 146 -8.52 -0.10 12.03
C THR A 146 -8.42 1.34 12.50
N ARG A 147 -7.74 2.21 11.74
CA ARG A 147 -7.58 3.63 12.04
C ARG A 147 -7.10 4.45 10.85
N THR A 148 -7.26 5.77 10.91
CA THR A 148 -6.63 6.70 9.96
C THR A 148 -5.12 6.73 10.12
N ARG A 149 -4.38 6.84 9.01
CA ARG A 149 -2.92 6.89 9.00
C ARG A 149 -2.41 7.81 7.89
N THR A 150 -1.22 8.33 8.10
CA THR A 150 -0.46 8.95 6.99
C THR A 150 0.46 7.91 6.39
N ARG A 151 0.25 7.60 5.12
CA ARG A 151 1.07 6.68 4.32
C ARG A 151 2.04 7.46 3.46
N ARG A 152 3.27 6.99 3.40
CA ARG A 152 4.35 7.61 2.63
C ARG A 152 4.78 6.67 1.51
N ILE A 153 4.72 7.17 0.28
CA ILE A 153 5.12 6.46 -0.93
C ILE A 153 6.35 7.18 -1.48
N THR A 154 7.46 6.49 -1.53
CA THR A 154 8.69 7.04 -2.11
C THR A 154 8.72 6.74 -3.60
N VAL A 155 8.93 7.78 -4.40
CA VAL A 155 9.18 7.67 -5.85
C VAL A 155 10.63 8.07 -6.11
N HIS A 156 11.42 7.13 -6.62
CA HIS A 156 12.82 7.35 -6.98
C HIS A 156 12.98 7.16 -8.48
N VAL A 157 13.45 8.20 -9.15
CA VAL A 157 13.68 8.20 -10.61
C VAL A 157 15.17 8.32 -10.87
N VAL A 158 15.73 7.44 -11.68
CA VAL A 158 17.16 7.42 -12.02
C VAL A 158 17.37 7.11 -13.49
N GLY A 159 18.33 7.78 -14.13
CA GLY A 159 18.66 7.58 -15.54
C GLY A 159 19.47 8.74 -16.14
N GLU A 160 19.26 9.00 -17.42
CA GLU A 160 19.93 10.05 -18.19
C GLU A 160 18.97 11.14 -18.65
#